data_475cbded2dea1394d4de9050d16af25b
#
_entry.id   475cbded2dea1394d4de9050d16af25b
#
_cell.length_a   1.000
_cell.length_b   1.000
_cell.length_c   1.000
_cell.angle_alpha   90.00
_cell.angle_beta   90.00
_cell.angle_gamma   90.00
#
_symmetry.space_group_name_H-M   'P 1'
#
loop_
_entity.id
_entity.type
_entity.pdbx_description
1 polymer ?
#
loop_
_entity_poly.entity_id
_entity_poly.type
_entity_poly.pdbx_seq_one_letter_code
_entity_poly.pdbx_strand_id
1 'polypeptide(L)'
;SNAALMESGEVGARTAFETIFSRVGGTVLFVFVVISCLGTLNGLMLGCTRGMYALAARHRGPAPAIFKQVDGKTNMPTNSSVLGLLLCAFWLLYFYSAQLTTPWFGPICFDSSELPIVTIYALYIPIFFMAIRKEKDLSPVKRFVAFPLAIAGSLFMIVAAIFAHKMNVVWYLLVFAVFMAV
;
A
#
# COMPACT_ATOMS: atom_id res chain seq x y z
N SER A 1 -4.59 -30.05 -0.89
CA SER A 1 -3.45 -29.74 -1.78
C SER A 1 -3.16 -28.25 -1.76
N ASN A 2 -1.94 -27.83 -2.14
CA ASN A 2 -1.58 -26.41 -2.20
C ASN A 2 -2.52 -25.59 -3.11
N ALA A 3 -3.04 -26.19 -4.18
CA ALA A 3 -3.99 -25.57 -5.07
C ALA A 3 -5.31 -25.21 -4.36
N ALA A 4 -5.84 -26.11 -3.53
CA ALA A 4 -7.05 -25.84 -2.75
C ALA A 4 -6.85 -24.75 -1.67
N LEU A 5 -5.64 -24.64 -1.11
CA LEU A 5 -5.27 -23.57 -0.19
C LEU A 5 -5.22 -22.20 -0.88
N MET A 6 -4.69 -22.14 -2.10
CA MET A 6 -4.64 -20.92 -2.90
C MET A 6 -6.03 -20.47 -3.36
N GLU A 7 -6.92 -21.40 -3.66
CA GLU A 7 -8.29 -21.11 -4.10
C GLU A 7 -9.21 -20.66 -2.96
N SER A 8 -8.98 -21.15 -1.73
CA SER A 8 -9.77 -20.82 -0.55
C SER A 8 -9.26 -19.65 0.29
N GLY A 9 -8.10 -19.06 -0.07
CA GLY A 9 -7.55 -17.86 0.57
C GLY A 9 -7.46 -17.96 2.10
N GLU A 10 -8.04 -16.99 2.81
CA GLU A 10 -8.00 -16.91 4.29
C GLU A 10 -8.66 -18.10 4.98
N VAL A 11 -9.75 -18.62 4.40
CA VAL A 11 -10.45 -19.81 4.93
C VAL A 11 -9.54 -21.03 4.83
N GLY A 12 -8.77 -21.15 3.76
CA GLY A 12 -7.82 -22.25 3.59
C GLY A 12 -6.68 -22.21 4.59
N ALA A 13 -6.12 -21.03 4.86
CA ALA A 13 -5.07 -20.85 5.86
C ALA A 13 -5.58 -21.24 7.26
N ARG A 14 -6.76 -20.78 7.63
CA ARG A 14 -7.41 -21.13 8.90
C ARG A 14 -7.64 -22.63 9.02
N THR A 15 -8.21 -23.26 8.01
CA THR A 15 -8.47 -24.71 7.98
C THR A 15 -7.18 -25.52 8.08
N ALA A 16 -6.10 -25.09 7.40
CA ALA A 16 -4.79 -25.75 7.51
C ALA A 16 -4.25 -25.68 8.94
N PHE A 17 -4.36 -24.52 9.61
CA PHE A 17 -3.94 -24.36 11.00
C PHE A 17 -4.82 -25.17 11.96
N GLU A 18 -6.13 -25.23 11.73
CA GLU A 18 -7.06 -26.04 12.51
C GLU A 18 -6.74 -27.55 12.37
N THR A 19 -6.28 -27.97 11.19
CA THR A 19 -5.88 -29.36 10.94
C THR A 19 -4.58 -29.74 11.68
N ILE A 20 -3.63 -28.80 11.78
CA ILE A 20 -2.31 -29.05 12.41
C ILE A 20 -2.36 -28.85 13.92
N PHE A 21 -3.00 -27.80 14.39
CA PHE A 21 -2.97 -27.31 15.78
C PHE A 21 -4.32 -27.37 16.48
N SER A 22 -5.31 -28.04 15.90
CA SER A 22 -6.71 -28.09 16.35
C SER A 22 -7.43 -26.72 16.24
N ARG A 23 -8.69 -26.66 16.67
CA ARG A 23 -9.53 -25.46 16.67
C ARG A 23 -8.90 -24.28 17.43
N VAL A 24 -8.14 -24.55 18.46
CA VAL A 24 -7.42 -23.52 19.23
C VAL A 24 -6.37 -22.85 18.37
N GLY A 25 -5.61 -23.61 17.55
CA GLY A 25 -4.60 -23.06 16.66
C GLY A 25 -5.19 -22.13 15.60
N GLY A 26 -6.35 -22.45 15.02
CA GLY A 26 -7.06 -21.58 14.09
C GLY A 26 -7.49 -20.25 14.73
N THR A 27 -7.95 -20.28 15.98
CA THR A 27 -8.32 -19.07 16.73
C THR A 27 -7.10 -18.21 17.04
N VAL A 28 -6.00 -18.81 17.48
CA VAL A 28 -4.74 -18.10 17.75
C VAL A 28 -4.20 -17.42 16.48
N LEU A 29 -4.20 -18.12 15.35
CA LEU A 29 -3.82 -17.54 14.06
C LEU A 29 -4.67 -16.32 13.75
N PHE A 30 -5.99 -16.43 13.87
CA PHE A 30 -6.91 -15.32 13.59
C PHE A 30 -6.61 -14.09 14.47
N VAL A 31 -6.37 -14.29 15.76
CA VAL A 31 -5.98 -13.21 16.69
C VAL A 31 -4.68 -12.52 16.25
N PHE A 32 -3.67 -13.29 15.86
CA PHE A 32 -2.41 -12.73 15.35
C PHE A 32 -2.61 -11.93 14.06
N VAL A 33 -3.43 -12.42 13.13
CA VAL A 33 -3.78 -11.68 11.90
C VAL A 33 -4.46 -10.36 12.23
N VAL A 34 -5.44 -10.36 13.15
CA VAL A 34 -6.14 -9.13 13.57
C VAL A 34 -5.16 -8.13 14.18
N ILE A 35 -4.27 -8.57 15.08
CA ILE A 35 -3.25 -7.70 15.72
C ILE A 35 -2.32 -7.12 14.64
N SER A 36 -1.88 -7.93 13.68
CA SER A 36 -1.02 -7.50 12.57
C SER A 36 -1.72 -6.45 11.69
N CYS A 37 -2.98 -6.69 11.33
CA CYS A 37 -3.78 -5.75 10.54
C CYS A 37 -3.98 -4.42 11.27
N LEU A 38 -4.28 -4.45 12.57
CA LEU A 38 -4.43 -3.23 13.38
C LEU A 38 -3.12 -2.43 13.47
N GLY A 39 -1.98 -3.13 13.63
CA GLY A 39 -0.66 -2.49 13.63
C GLY A 39 -0.34 -1.80 12.31
N THR A 40 -0.59 -2.49 11.20
CA THR A 40 -0.40 -1.94 9.84
C THR A 40 -1.33 -0.74 9.59
N LEU A 41 -2.61 -0.87 9.94
CA LEU A 41 -3.59 0.21 9.80
C LEU A 41 -3.16 1.46 10.55
N ASN A 42 -2.71 1.32 11.80
CA ASN A 42 -2.22 2.44 12.60
C ASN A 42 -1.03 3.15 11.92
N GLY A 43 -0.07 2.39 11.39
CA GLY A 43 1.07 2.96 10.64
C GLY A 43 0.63 3.72 9.38
N LEU A 44 -0.30 3.16 8.60
CA LEU A 44 -0.84 3.80 7.41
C LEU A 44 -1.64 5.08 7.73
N MET A 45 -2.44 5.07 8.80
CA MET A 45 -3.16 6.26 9.26
C MET A 45 -2.19 7.39 9.62
N LEU A 46 -1.11 7.10 10.35
CA LEU A 46 -0.07 8.09 10.65
C LEU A 46 0.61 8.61 9.37
N GLY A 47 0.86 7.75 8.39
CA GLY A 47 1.37 8.15 7.08
C GLY A 47 0.44 9.10 6.33
N CYS A 48 -0.85 8.77 6.27
CA CYS A 48 -1.88 9.61 5.62
C CYS A 48 -2.02 10.98 6.30
N THR A 49 -2.03 11.03 7.63
CA THR A 49 -2.18 12.30 8.37
C THR A 49 -0.99 13.25 8.18
N ARG A 50 0.20 12.73 7.91
CA ARG A 50 1.42 13.52 7.76
C ARG A 50 1.86 13.75 6.32
N GLY A 51 1.26 13.07 5.35
CA GLY A 51 1.70 13.10 3.95
C GLY A 51 1.69 14.52 3.36
N MET A 52 0.55 15.20 3.39
CA MET A 52 0.43 16.58 2.87
C MET A 52 1.22 17.59 3.68
N TYR A 53 1.27 17.43 5.00
CA TYR A 53 2.10 18.26 5.86
C TYR A 53 3.59 18.17 5.48
N ALA A 54 4.12 16.97 5.23
CA ALA A 54 5.51 16.77 4.86
C ALA A 54 5.87 17.45 3.52
N LEU A 55 4.95 17.48 2.56
CA LEU A 55 5.10 18.22 1.31
C LEU A 55 5.03 19.73 1.54
N ALA A 56 4.04 20.19 2.29
CA ALA A 56 3.83 21.60 2.59
C ALA A 56 4.96 22.21 3.41
N ALA A 57 5.55 21.48 4.35
CA ALA A 57 6.71 21.90 5.12
C ALA A 57 7.95 22.15 4.25
N ARG A 58 8.03 21.49 3.09
CA ARG A 58 9.08 21.70 2.08
C ARG A 58 8.67 22.72 1.00
N HIS A 59 7.59 23.45 1.19
CA HIS A 59 7.00 24.37 0.21
C HIS A 59 6.65 23.68 -1.14
N ARG A 60 6.25 22.40 -1.08
CA ARG A 60 5.83 21.57 -2.23
C ARG A 60 4.36 21.17 -2.06
N GLY A 61 3.74 20.77 -3.19
CA GLY A 61 2.34 20.35 -3.21
C GLY A 61 1.34 21.53 -3.26
N PRO A 62 0.04 21.21 -3.32
CA PRO A 62 -1.02 22.20 -3.37
C PRO A 62 -1.18 22.93 -2.03
N ALA A 63 -1.45 24.24 -2.08
CA ALA A 63 -1.78 25.08 -0.93
C ALA A 63 -0.86 24.90 0.31
N PRO A 64 0.47 25.05 0.19
CA PRO A 64 1.39 24.74 1.29
C PRO A 64 1.15 25.58 2.54
N ALA A 65 0.59 26.80 2.42
CA ALA A 65 0.24 27.66 3.55
C ALA A 65 -0.84 27.05 4.46
N ILE A 66 -1.76 26.26 3.89
CA ILE A 66 -2.86 25.59 4.61
C ILE A 66 -2.37 24.30 5.28
N PHE A 67 -1.69 23.44 4.51
CA PHE A 67 -1.28 22.11 4.98
C PHE A 67 -0.05 22.12 5.90
N LYS A 68 0.71 23.21 5.95
CA LYS A 68 1.81 23.42 6.89
C LYS A 68 1.33 23.73 8.31
N GLN A 69 0.08 24.12 8.49
CA GLN A 69 -0.44 24.52 9.80
C GLN A 69 -0.51 23.33 10.75
N VAL A 70 -0.04 23.55 11.96
CA VAL A 70 -0.07 22.59 13.07
C VAL A 70 -0.90 23.21 14.18
N ASP A 71 -1.85 22.45 14.72
CA ASP A 71 -2.66 22.90 15.85
C ASP A 71 -1.80 23.04 17.11
N GLY A 72 -1.86 24.20 17.76
CA GLY A 72 -1.02 24.51 18.92
C GLY A 72 -1.33 23.73 20.19
N LYS A 73 -2.54 23.09 20.26
CA LYS A 73 -2.93 22.28 21.42
C LYS A 73 -2.51 20.82 21.27
N THR A 74 -2.72 20.25 20.09
CA THR A 74 -2.52 18.83 19.84
C THR A 74 -1.18 18.52 19.16
N ASN A 75 -0.48 19.53 18.66
CA ASN A 75 0.70 19.40 17.81
C ASN A 75 0.48 18.51 16.58
N MET A 76 -0.75 18.46 16.08
CA MET A 76 -1.11 17.67 14.90
C MET A 76 -1.41 18.56 13.69
N PRO A 77 -1.04 18.14 12.47
CA PRO A 77 -1.37 18.86 11.25
C PRO A 77 -2.83 18.57 10.84
N THR A 78 -3.78 19.25 11.47
CA THR A 78 -5.22 18.99 11.35
C THR A 78 -5.70 19.03 9.90
N ASN A 79 -5.31 20.03 9.12
CA ASN A 79 -5.72 20.15 7.72
C ASN A 79 -5.22 18.97 6.86
N SER A 80 -3.97 18.54 7.08
CA SER A 80 -3.42 17.35 6.43
C SER A 80 -4.14 16.07 6.84
N SER A 81 -4.51 15.96 8.13
CA SER A 81 -5.23 14.80 8.67
C SER A 81 -6.64 14.70 8.09
N VAL A 82 -7.36 15.82 7.97
CA VAL A 82 -8.71 15.85 7.37
C VAL A 82 -8.65 15.42 5.90
N LEU A 83 -7.70 15.95 5.14
CA LEU A 83 -7.54 15.55 3.74
C LEU A 83 -7.17 14.06 3.64
N GLY A 84 -6.25 13.56 4.47
CA GLY A 84 -5.91 12.14 4.53
C GLY A 84 -7.12 11.26 4.82
N LEU A 85 -7.97 11.66 5.78
CA LEU A 85 -9.20 10.95 6.10
C LEU A 85 -10.20 10.94 4.92
N LEU A 86 -10.36 12.07 4.24
CA LEU A 86 -11.24 12.16 3.05
C LEU A 86 -10.76 11.27 1.92
N LEU A 87 -9.45 11.21 1.66
CA LEU A 87 -8.87 10.32 0.67
C LEU A 87 -9.06 8.84 1.05
N CYS A 88 -8.88 8.49 2.32
CA CYS A 88 -9.15 7.13 2.80
C CYS A 88 -10.63 6.76 2.66
N ALA A 89 -11.56 7.67 2.98
CA ALA A 89 -12.99 7.45 2.81
C ALA A 89 -13.37 7.26 1.33
N PHE A 90 -12.78 8.05 0.43
CA PHE A 90 -12.98 7.91 -1.01
C PHE A 90 -12.50 6.53 -1.52
N TRP A 91 -11.29 6.10 -1.12
CA TRP A 91 -10.77 4.79 -1.50
C TRP A 91 -11.56 3.64 -0.92
N LEU A 92 -12.07 3.77 0.30
CA LEU A 92 -12.94 2.77 0.91
C LEU A 92 -14.25 2.64 0.15
N LEU A 93 -14.86 3.77 -0.24
CA LEU A 93 -16.08 3.77 -1.07
C LEU A 93 -15.82 3.13 -2.44
N TYR A 94 -14.71 3.45 -3.07
CA TYR A 94 -14.31 2.86 -4.35
C TYR A 94 -14.11 1.34 -4.22
N PHE A 95 -13.37 0.88 -3.21
CA PHE A 95 -13.16 -0.54 -2.91
C PHE A 95 -14.50 -1.25 -2.68
N TYR A 96 -15.38 -0.67 -1.86
CA TYR A 96 -16.69 -1.23 -1.61
C TYR A 96 -17.54 -1.35 -2.89
N SER A 97 -17.51 -0.33 -3.75
CA SER A 97 -18.25 -0.36 -5.02
C SER A 97 -17.75 -1.45 -5.97
N ALA A 98 -16.45 -1.80 -5.90
CA ALA A 98 -15.87 -2.87 -6.70
C ALA A 98 -16.27 -4.29 -6.22
N GLN A 99 -16.66 -4.43 -4.95
CA GLN A 99 -17.12 -5.70 -4.37
C GLN A 99 -18.61 -5.99 -4.63
N LEU A 100 -19.36 -5.04 -5.21
CA LEU A 100 -20.75 -5.25 -5.56
C LEU A 100 -20.88 -6.20 -6.77
N THR A 101 -21.97 -6.94 -6.82
CA THR A 101 -22.28 -7.86 -7.93
C THR A 101 -22.36 -7.15 -9.29
N THR A 102 -22.79 -5.88 -9.27
CA THR A 102 -22.79 -4.98 -10.44
C THR A 102 -21.99 -3.73 -10.09
N PRO A 103 -20.70 -3.66 -10.44
CA PRO A 103 -19.87 -2.50 -10.14
C PRO A 103 -20.43 -1.21 -10.72
N TRP A 104 -20.44 -0.12 -9.93
CA TRP A 104 -21.04 1.16 -10.35
C TRP A 104 -20.38 1.77 -11.59
N PHE A 105 -19.08 1.55 -11.76
CA PHE A 105 -18.29 2.16 -12.84
C PHE A 105 -17.81 1.13 -13.89
N GLY A 106 -18.46 -0.04 -13.95
CA GLY A 106 -18.12 -1.08 -14.91
C GLY A 106 -16.66 -1.55 -14.84
N PRO A 107 -15.96 -1.66 -15.98
CA PRO A 107 -14.60 -2.22 -16.02
C PRO A 107 -13.53 -1.39 -15.30
N ILE A 108 -13.83 -0.12 -14.98
CA ILE A 108 -12.92 0.76 -14.23
C ILE A 108 -13.02 0.48 -12.72
N CYS A 109 -14.12 -0.13 -12.25
CA CYS A 109 -14.32 -0.48 -10.86
C CYS A 109 -13.77 -1.89 -10.60
N PHE A 110 -12.51 -1.97 -10.22
CA PHE A 110 -11.80 -3.21 -9.92
C PHE A 110 -11.38 -3.24 -8.44
N ASP A 111 -11.07 -4.42 -7.93
CA ASP A 111 -10.51 -4.56 -6.58
C ASP A 111 -9.15 -3.86 -6.50
N SER A 112 -9.11 -2.77 -5.73
CA SER A 112 -7.94 -1.92 -5.60
C SER A 112 -7.13 -2.20 -4.34
N SER A 113 -7.42 -3.27 -3.59
CA SER A 113 -6.73 -3.57 -2.33
C SER A 113 -5.25 -3.88 -2.53
N GLU A 114 -4.91 -4.58 -3.61
CA GLU A 114 -3.54 -5.02 -3.89
C GLU A 114 -2.82 -4.15 -4.93
N LEU A 115 -3.55 -3.49 -5.82
CA LEU A 115 -2.98 -2.74 -6.94
C LEU A 115 -2.11 -1.53 -6.54
N PRO A 116 -2.40 -0.77 -5.45
CA PRO A 116 -1.50 0.29 -4.98
C PRO A 116 -0.09 -0.20 -4.63
N ILE A 117 0.06 -1.47 -4.30
CA ILE A 117 1.36 -2.09 -4.02
C ILE A 117 2.26 -2.02 -5.26
N VAL A 118 1.70 -2.22 -6.46
CA VAL A 118 2.45 -2.15 -7.73
C VAL A 118 3.11 -0.78 -7.91
N THR A 119 2.37 0.30 -7.64
CA THR A 119 2.91 1.67 -7.75
C THR A 119 3.98 1.97 -6.72
N ILE A 120 3.84 1.46 -5.49
CA ILE A 120 4.87 1.61 -4.44
C ILE A 120 6.17 0.92 -4.88
N TYR A 121 6.10 -0.32 -5.36
CA TYR A 121 7.30 -1.02 -5.85
C TYR A 121 7.91 -0.35 -7.09
N ALA A 122 7.09 0.19 -8.00
CA ALA A 122 7.58 0.96 -9.14
C ALA A 122 8.34 2.23 -8.69
N LEU A 123 7.85 2.93 -7.67
CA LEU A 123 8.50 4.11 -7.10
C LEU A 123 9.78 3.77 -6.30
N TYR A 124 9.90 2.59 -5.75
CA TYR A 124 11.13 2.15 -5.06
C TYR A 124 12.30 1.98 -6.01
N ILE A 125 12.09 1.58 -7.26
CA ILE A 125 13.17 1.38 -8.24
C ILE A 125 14.01 2.65 -8.43
N PRO A 126 13.46 3.82 -8.79
CA PRO A 126 14.24 5.05 -8.94
C PRO A 126 14.85 5.51 -7.61
N ILE A 127 14.17 5.28 -6.47
CA ILE A 127 14.71 5.63 -5.15
C ILE A 127 15.97 4.82 -4.86
N PHE A 128 15.94 3.50 -5.02
CA PHE A 128 17.11 2.65 -4.81
C PHE A 128 18.24 2.96 -5.80
N PHE A 129 17.91 3.26 -7.05
CA PHE A 129 18.90 3.68 -8.03
C PHE A 129 19.59 4.99 -7.65
N MET A 130 18.83 5.96 -7.16
CA MET A 130 19.39 7.21 -6.66
C MET A 130 20.20 7.00 -5.36
N ALA A 131 19.79 6.10 -4.48
CA ALA A 131 20.52 5.75 -3.29
C ALA A 131 21.90 5.16 -3.63
N ILE A 132 21.99 4.27 -4.61
CA ILE A 132 23.28 3.75 -5.10
C ILE A 132 24.22 4.89 -5.53
N ARG A 133 23.69 5.96 -6.14
CA ARG A 133 24.49 7.08 -6.64
C ARG A 133 24.87 8.07 -5.55
N LYS A 134 23.97 8.38 -4.61
CA LYS A 134 24.14 9.46 -3.64
C LYS A 134 24.76 9.01 -2.32
N GLU A 135 24.40 7.82 -1.83
CA GLU A 135 24.85 7.33 -0.52
C GLU A 135 26.26 6.73 -0.61
N LYS A 136 27.27 7.61 -0.59
CA LYS A 136 28.68 7.22 -0.67
C LYS A 136 29.26 6.73 0.67
N ASP A 137 28.61 7.08 1.78
CA ASP A 137 29.07 6.77 3.15
C ASP A 137 28.71 5.33 3.58
N LEU A 138 27.90 4.62 2.79
CA LEU A 138 27.57 3.23 3.06
C LEU A 138 28.68 2.27 2.63
N SER A 139 28.84 1.18 3.38
CA SER A 139 29.79 0.13 3.00
C SER A 139 29.50 -0.40 1.59
N PRO A 140 30.54 -0.77 0.80
CA PRO A 140 30.36 -1.24 -0.58
C PRO A 140 29.34 -2.39 -0.71
N VAL A 141 29.34 -3.32 0.23
CA VAL A 141 28.41 -4.46 0.23
C VAL A 141 26.95 -3.98 0.35
N LYS A 142 26.66 -3.08 1.29
CA LYS A 142 25.30 -2.53 1.44
C LYS A 142 24.87 -1.76 0.21
N ARG A 143 25.79 -1.01 -0.40
CA ARG A 143 25.52 -0.17 -1.54
C ARG A 143 25.30 -0.97 -2.85
N PHE A 144 26.18 -1.94 -3.13
CA PHE A 144 26.19 -2.64 -4.41
C PHE A 144 25.54 -4.02 -4.38
N VAL A 145 25.15 -4.53 -3.23
CA VAL A 145 24.42 -5.80 -3.10
C VAL A 145 22.98 -5.56 -2.64
N ALA A 146 22.78 -4.81 -1.55
CA ALA A 146 21.43 -4.68 -0.97
C ALA A 146 20.47 -3.89 -1.89
N PHE A 147 20.90 -2.76 -2.47
CA PHE A 147 20.02 -1.98 -3.36
C PHE A 147 19.71 -2.68 -4.69
N PRO A 148 20.65 -3.30 -5.41
CA PRO A 148 20.29 -4.10 -6.58
C PRO A 148 19.38 -5.27 -6.26
N LEU A 149 19.56 -5.95 -5.12
CA LEU A 149 18.66 -7.00 -4.67
C LEU A 149 17.26 -6.47 -4.37
N ALA A 150 17.15 -5.28 -3.76
CA ALA A 150 15.87 -4.60 -3.52
C ALA A 150 15.18 -4.19 -4.84
N ILE A 151 15.94 -3.74 -5.85
CA ILE A 151 15.42 -3.46 -7.20
C ILE A 151 14.91 -4.74 -7.84
N ALA A 152 15.66 -5.83 -7.77
CA ALA A 152 15.25 -7.13 -8.32
C ALA A 152 13.96 -7.64 -7.63
N GLY A 153 13.86 -7.51 -6.29
CA GLY A 153 12.63 -7.82 -5.55
C GLY A 153 11.45 -6.95 -5.97
N SER A 154 11.66 -5.66 -6.17
CA SER A 154 10.61 -4.74 -6.64
C SER A 154 10.13 -5.10 -8.06
N LEU A 155 11.04 -5.44 -8.96
CA LEU A 155 10.70 -5.91 -10.31
C LEU A 155 9.93 -7.23 -10.27
N PHE A 156 10.36 -8.17 -9.44
CA PHE A 156 9.64 -9.43 -9.23
C PHE A 156 8.19 -9.19 -8.78
N MET A 157 7.96 -8.28 -7.82
CA MET A 157 6.61 -7.96 -7.33
C MET A 157 5.74 -7.33 -8.41
N ILE A 158 6.30 -6.45 -9.25
CA ILE A 158 5.57 -5.86 -10.39
C ILE A 158 5.18 -6.94 -11.39
N VAL A 159 6.10 -7.81 -11.75
CA VAL A 159 5.83 -8.92 -12.69
C VAL A 159 4.78 -9.87 -12.13
N ALA A 160 4.89 -10.26 -10.85
CA ALA A 160 3.91 -11.11 -10.19
C ALA A 160 2.51 -10.48 -10.18
N ALA A 161 2.40 -9.18 -9.89
CA ALA A 161 1.13 -8.45 -9.91
C ALA A 161 0.52 -8.38 -11.33
N ILE A 162 1.33 -8.17 -12.37
CA ILE A 162 0.84 -8.20 -13.78
C ILE A 162 0.28 -9.57 -14.12
N PHE A 163 0.94 -10.65 -13.72
CA PHE A 163 0.44 -12.01 -13.96
C PHE A 163 -0.84 -12.32 -13.17
N ALA A 164 -0.95 -11.84 -11.93
CA ALA A 164 -2.11 -12.06 -11.07
C ALA A 164 -3.35 -11.27 -11.55
N HIS A 165 -3.19 -9.99 -11.87
CA HIS A 165 -4.33 -9.08 -12.12
C HIS A 165 -4.58 -8.77 -13.61
N LYS A 166 -3.73 -9.24 -14.53
CA LYS A 166 -3.90 -9.12 -15.98
C LYS A 166 -4.28 -7.68 -16.42
N MET A 167 -5.47 -7.52 -17.05
CA MET A 167 -5.95 -6.23 -17.58
C MET A 167 -6.30 -5.19 -16.51
N ASN A 168 -6.62 -5.60 -15.29
CA ASN A 168 -6.93 -4.67 -14.20
C ASN A 168 -5.73 -3.78 -13.84
N VAL A 169 -4.51 -4.30 -13.94
CA VAL A 169 -3.29 -3.52 -13.73
C VAL A 169 -3.17 -2.39 -14.74
N VAL A 170 -3.52 -2.64 -16.01
CA VAL A 170 -3.46 -1.62 -17.07
C VAL A 170 -4.43 -0.47 -16.78
N TRP A 171 -5.67 -0.79 -16.42
CA TRP A 171 -6.67 0.21 -16.04
C TRP A 171 -6.23 1.02 -14.81
N TYR A 172 -5.70 0.34 -13.80
CA TYR A 172 -5.18 1.00 -12.61
C TYR A 172 -4.03 1.95 -12.94
N LEU A 173 -3.06 1.52 -13.75
CA LEU A 173 -1.93 2.36 -14.14
C LEU A 173 -2.37 3.56 -14.98
N LEU A 174 -3.38 3.42 -15.83
CA LEU A 174 -3.96 4.55 -16.57
C LEU A 174 -4.58 5.59 -15.63
N VAL A 175 -5.41 5.14 -14.68
CA VAL A 175 -6.00 6.02 -13.67
C VAL A 175 -4.90 6.69 -12.84
N PHE A 176 -3.90 5.95 -12.40
CA PHE A 176 -2.78 6.48 -11.65
C PHE A 176 -1.98 7.51 -12.46
N ALA A 177 -1.71 7.26 -13.73
CA ALA A 177 -0.99 8.18 -14.60
C ALA A 177 -1.75 9.51 -14.77
N VAL A 178 -3.07 9.47 -14.89
CA VAL A 178 -3.91 10.68 -14.92
C VAL A 178 -3.77 11.47 -13.62
N PHE A 179 -3.84 10.81 -12.46
CA PHE A 179 -3.66 11.47 -11.16
C PHE A 179 -2.26 12.08 -10.98
N MET A 180 -1.24 11.46 -11.55
CA MET A 180 0.13 11.98 -11.46
C MET A 180 0.44 13.10 -12.46
N ALA A 181 -0.39 13.28 -13.49
CA ALA A 181 -0.24 14.35 -14.49
C ALA A 181 -0.88 15.68 -14.07
N VAL A 182 -1.72 15.68 -13.04
CA VAL A 182 -2.38 16.86 -12.45
C VAL A 182 -1.57 17.40 -11.28
#